data_85651a0d95fb23e1b56aabc9700b7fed
#
_entry.id   85651a0d95fb23e1b56aabc9700b7fed
#
_cell.length_a   1.000
_cell.length_b   1.000
_cell.length_c   1.000
_cell.angle_alpha   90.00
_cell.angle_beta   90.00
_cell.angle_gamma   90.00
#
_symmetry.space_group_name_H-M   'P 1'
#
loop_
_entity.id
_entity.type
_entity.pdbx_description
1 polymer ?
#
loop_
_entity_poly.entity_id
_entity_poly.type
_entity_poly.pdbx_seq_one_letter_code
_entity_poly.pdbx_strand_id
1 'polypeptide(L)'
;MSGLQLELGVKSDPIEYRYSFPWLFKLLAEEGIRHVQFGSFFEAYQLPDDFFRELRGQAAEQRVTIGSLFTAHRELGGFFRTEPGFEGVARRNYERFIEVGSLLGAESVGSNPGAVLRDLMETKAQGMACYVRHMKELMGYAAERGVKWLTIEPMSCLAEPPTRPDEIEETAAELMAHHRAYPTTTAQVGYCADVAHGYANAEGEVVFNNEELLEATYEHLYELHLKNTDARFESTFGFTAAERQRGIIDARRIRELLLQNAAKVPVRRLIAYLEMGGPKLGRDYSDFKLAASLRESLRYLQAAFLGEGSVEGPVASAPDPVSAVASSLTSRLQTGPIQIAPSLMCANQLQLLDDTRQLEAAGVHLLHWDIMDGQFAPNLTLGLPPLEQLCKHTRLPLDVHLMVTNNDLMVNLVAQCGAQRVAVHAESCTHLDRTLALIRERGLQAGVALNPHTPPSVLKYVLDRLDYVLVMTVNPGFAGQKLVPSAFAKIADVRQFLHEHGCTVPIEVDGNVSFENIPAMIEAGADILVAGTSSLFHPGGTLAANVARTNEAVAQGLRRRAAQNVEATTV
;
A
#
# COMPACT_ATOMS: atom_id res chain seq x y z
N MET A 1 -6.59 43.63 -12.29
CA MET A 1 -7.49 42.52 -11.87
C MET A 1 -6.67 41.62 -10.95
N SER A 2 -7.04 41.49 -9.67
CA SER A 2 -6.35 40.58 -8.75
C SER A 2 -6.64 39.15 -9.23
N GLY A 3 -5.62 38.44 -9.70
CA GLY A 3 -5.75 37.09 -10.19
C GLY A 3 -6.22 36.13 -9.08
N LEU A 4 -6.69 34.94 -9.47
CA LEU A 4 -7.00 33.81 -8.57
C LEU A 4 -5.73 33.43 -7.79
N GLN A 5 -5.81 33.41 -6.47
CA GLN A 5 -4.74 32.98 -5.58
C GLN A 5 -4.96 31.50 -5.24
N LEU A 6 -3.95 30.68 -5.54
CA LEU A 6 -3.96 29.26 -5.19
C LEU A 6 -3.21 29.04 -3.88
N GLU A 7 -3.79 28.26 -2.99
CA GLU A 7 -3.19 27.87 -1.72
C GLU A 7 -3.23 26.35 -1.55
N LEU A 8 -2.34 25.80 -0.74
CA LEU A 8 -2.23 24.37 -0.50
C LEU A 8 -2.61 24.03 0.93
N GLY A 9 -3.40 22.97 1.08
CA GLY A 9 -3.77 22.37 2.35
C GLY A 9 -3.61 20.86 2.32
N VAL A 10 -3.99 20.21 3.40
CA VAL A 10 -3.99 18.74 3.54
C VAL A 10 -5.32 18.28 4.12
N LYS A 11 -5.90 17.23 3.55
CA LYS A 11 -7.05 16.52 4.12
C LYS A 11 -6.58 15.53 5.17
N SER A 12 -7.27 15.44 6.31
CA SER A 12 -6.78 14.68 7.47
C SER A 12 -7.07 13.18 7.43
N ASP A 13 -7.91 12.67 6.53
CA ASP A 13 -8.31 11.26 6.47
C ASP A 13 -7.15 10.25 6.59
N PRO A 14 -5.98 10.47 5.93
CA PRO A 14 -4.88 9.48 5.97
C PRO A 14 -4.24 9.32 7.34
N ILE A 15 -4.41 10.30 8.24
CA ILE A 15 -3.78 10.26 9.56
C ILE A 15 -4.72 9.74 10.65
N GLU A 16 -6.02 9.76 10.40
CA GLU A 16 -7.02 9.36 11.39
C GLU A 16 -6.80 7.91 11.83
N TYR A 17 -6.88 7.66 13.14
CA TYR A 17 -6.54 6.39 13.80
C TYR A 17 -5.07 5.93 13.73
N ARG A 18 -4.13 6.73 13.17
CA ARG A 18 -2.73 6.35 13.00
C ARG A 18 -1.75 7.33 13.62
N TYR A 19 -2.04 8.62 13.44
CA TYR A 19 -1.23 9.71 13.97
C TYR A 19 -2.12 10.70 14.70
N SER A 20 -1.57 11.40 15.67
CA SER A 20 -2.29 12.45 16.38
C SER A 20 -2.44 13.71 15.52
N PHE A 21 -3.51 14.47 15.70
CA PHE A 21 -3.68 15.78 15.07
C PHE A 21 -2.53 16.74 15.38
N PRO A 22 -2.01 16.85 16.63
CA PRO A 22 -0.82 17.66 16.92
C PRO A 22 0.41 17.28 16.07
N TRP A 23 0.61 15.99 15.78
CA TRP A 23 1.66 15.54 14.88
C TRP A 23 1.47 16.10 13.45
N LEU A 24 0.24 16.04 12.92
CA LEU A 24 -0.07 16.61 11.60
C LEU A 24 0.17 18.11 11.59
N PHE A 25 -0.38 18.85 12.55
CA PHE A 25 -0.26 20.31 12.59
C PHE A 25 1.21 20.76 12.66
N LYS A 26 2.04 20.06 13.44
CA LYS A 26 3.48 20.31 13.50
C LYS A 26 4.16 20.04 12.15
N LEU A 27 3.88 18.90 11.51
CA LEU A 27 4.44 18.57 10.19
C LEU A 27 4.07 19.65 9.15
N LEU A 28 2.81 20.05 9.11
CA LEU A 28 2.34 21.09 8.18
C LEU A 28 3.02 22.43 8.43
N ALA A 29 3.16 22.82 9.69
CA ALA A 29 3.86 24.05 10.05
C ALA A 29 5.33 24.05 9.60
N GLU A 30 6.02 22.91 9.74
CA GLU A 30 7.40 22.70 9.26
C GLU A 30 7.51 22.81 7.74
N GLU A 31 6.53 22.32 6.97
CA GLU A 31 6.47 22.42 5.50
C GLU A 31 5.86 23.75 5.00
N GLY A 32 5.53 24.68 5.90
CA GLY A 32 4.95 25.98 5.52
C GLY A 32 3.46 25.94 5.13
N ILE A 33 2.80 24.82 5.30
CA ILE A 33 1.37 24.63 4.99
C ILE A 33 0.51 25.13 6.16
N ARG A 34 -0.58 25.84 5.83
CA ARG A 34 -1.43 26.51 6.83
C ARG A 34 -2.87 26.01 6.88
N HIS A 35 -3.29 25.18 5.94
CA HIS A 35 -4.68 24.78 5.77
C HIS A 35 -4.85 23.28 5.97
N VAL A 36 -5.86 22.93 6.76
CA VAL A 36 -6.34 21.56 6.95
C VAL A 36 -7.81 21.50 6.58
N GLN A 37 -8.16 20.51 5.78
CA GLN A 37 -9.53 20.03 5.67
C GLN A 37 -9.70 18.84 6.60
N PHE A 38 -10.57 19.00 7.57
CA PHE A 38 -10.85 17.94 8.54
C PHE A 38 -11.71 16.85 7.88
N GLY A 39 -11.21 15.62 7.82
CA GLY A 39 -11.96 14.44 7.43
C GLY A 39 -12.88 13.99 8.57
N SER A 40 -13.90 13.22 8.27
CA SER A 40 -14.76 12.65 9.30
C SER A 40 -14.34 11.24 9.68
N PHE A 41 -14.59 10.89 10.92
CA PHE A 41 -14.53 9.56 11.48
C PHE A 41 -15.79 9.32 12.32
N PHE A 42 -16.18 8.06 12.54
CA PHE A 42 -17.47 7.74 13.15
C PHE A 42 -17.71 8.43 14.50
N GLU A 43 -16.66 8.59 15.30
CA GLU A 43 -16.74 9.24 16.61
C GLU A 43 -17.01 10.74 16.52
N ALA A 44 -16.72 11.40 15.37
CA ALA A 44 -16.92 12.83 15.19
C ALA A 44 -18.38 13.27 15.47
N TYR A 45 -19.34 12.40 15.18
CA TYR A 45 -20.77 12.65 15.45
C TYR A 45 -21.16 12.51 16.92
N GLN A 46 -20.33 11.90 17.75
CA GLN A 46 -20.61 11.55 19.15
C GLN A 46 -19.69 12.27 20.15
N LEU A 47 -18.54 12.77 19.70
CA LEU A 47 -17.60 13.46 20.57
C LEU A 47 -18.18 14.75 21.12
N PRO A 48 -17.82 15.14 22.38
CA PRO A 48 -18.27 16.37 22.99
C PRO A 48 -17.67 17.60 22.29
N ASP A 49 -18.39 18.71 22.37
CA ASP A 49 -17.98 19.99 21.74
C ASP A 49 -16.60 20.48 22.18
N ASP A 50 -16.24 20.21 23.43
CA ASP A 50 -14.93 20.64 23.98
C ASP A 50 -13.76 20.00 23.27
N PHE A 51 -13.90 18.76 22.79
CA PHE A 51 -12.88 18.11 21.96
C PHE A 51 -12.54 18.95 20.71
N PHE A 52 -13.55 19.44 20.01
CA PHE A 52 -13.34 20.23 18.78
C PHE A 52 -12.80 21.64 19.07
N ARG A 53 -13.22 22.25 20.19
CA ARG A 53 -12.65 23.54 20.64
C ARG A 53 -11.17 23.41 21.00
N GLU A 54 -10.79 22.33 21.68
CA GLU A 54 -9.41 22.03 22.01
C GLU A 54 -8.59 21.75 20.75
N LEU A 55 -9.12 20.95 19.82
CA LEU A 55 -8.46 20.64 18.55
C LEU A 55 -8.20 21.91 17.74
N ARG A 56 -9.15 22.85 17.68
CA ARG A 56 -8.97 24.17 17.07
C ARG A 56 -7.85 24.96 17.75
N GLY A 57 -7.76 24.90 19.07
CA GLY A 57 -6.69 25.53 19.86
C GLY A 57 -5.32 24.96 19.48
N GLN A 58 -5.19 23.65 19.45
CA GLN A 58 -3.94 22.94 19.08
C GLN A 58 -3.49 23.27 17.65
N ALA A 59 -4.42 23.39 16.70
CA ALA A 59 -4.11 23.83 15.33
C ALA A 59 -3.58 25.28 15.31
N ALA A 60 -4.25 26.17 16.02
CA ALA A 60 -3.88 27.60 16.10
C ALA A 60 -2.49 27.81 16.73
N GLU A 61 -2.09 27.02 17.73
CA GLU A 61 -0.74 27.04 18.32
C GLU A 61 0.35 26.80 17.27
N GLN A 62 0.08 25.96 16.28
CA GLN A 62 0.96 25.68 15.15
C GLN A 62 0.74 26.64 13.95
N ARG A 63 -0.11 27.66 14.10
CA ARG A 63 -0.52 28.57 13.01
C ARG A 63 -1.15 27.84 11.82
N VAL A 64 -1.86 26.75 12.09
CA VAL A 64 -2.64 25.99 11.13
C VAL A 64 -4.11 26.30 11.35
N THR A 65 -4.88 26.41 10.27
CA THR A 65 -6.32 26.66 10.28
C THR A 65 -7.05 25.44 9.76
N ILE A 66 -8.05 24.97 10.51
CA ILE A 66 -9.01 23.98 10.03
C ILE A 66 -10.13 24.78 9.33
N GLY A 67 -9.95 25.05 8.04
CA GLY A 67 -10.82 25.94 7.28
C GLY A 67 -11.99 25.26 6.59
N SER A 68 -11.94 23.95 6.46
CA SER A 68 -12.93 23.12 5.78
C SER A 68 -13.10 21.79 6.50
N LEU A 69 -14.30 21.24 6.44
CA LEU A 69 -14.62 19.85 6.80
C LEU A 69 -15.16 19.13 5.57
N PHE A 70 -14.74 17.89 5.38
CA PHE A 70 -15.25 17.10 4.27
C PHE A 70 -15.35 15.60 4.63
N THR A 71 -16.48 14.96 4.32
CA THR A 71 -16.70 13.54 4.59
C THR A 71 -17.23 12.80 3.37
N ALA A 72 -17.04 11.47 3.37
CA ALA A 72 -17.63 10.61 2.35
C ALA A 72 -19.14 10.37 2.61
N HIS A 73 -19.84 9.93 1.59
CA HIS A 73 -21.29 9.68 1.64
C HIS A 73 -21.75 8.61 2.66
N ARG A 74 -20.83 7.83 3.21
CA ARG A 74 -21.19 6.71 4.12
C ARG A 74 -21.99 7.16 5.35
N GLU A 75 -21.64 8.32 5.89
CA GLU A 75 -22.27 8.88 7.08
C GLU A 75 -23.47 9.78 6.75
N LEU A 76 -23.45 10.42 5.58
CA LEU A 76 -24.43 11.45 5.19
C LEU A 76 -25.31 11.05 4.00
N GLY A 77 -25.03 9.92 3.34
CA GLY A 77 -25.66 9.50 2.09
C GLY A 77 -27.05 8.84 2.22
N GLY A 78 -27.64 8.86 3.40
CA GLY A 78 -28.96 8.24 3.65
C GLY A 78 -30.14 8.86 2.89
N PHE A 79 -29.93 10.02 2.23
CA PHE A 79 -30.93 10.66 1.36
C PHE A 79 -31.24 9.86 0.09
N PHE A 80 -30.36 8.93 -0.28
CA PHE A 80 -30.52 8.04 -1.43
C PHE A 80 -31.07 6.65 -1.04
N ARG A 81 -31.40 6.45 0.21
CA ARG A 81 -31.94 5.19 0.72
C ARG A 81 -33.46 5.26 0.75
N THR A 82 -34.08 4.16 0.32
CA THR A 82 -35.54 4.02 0.32
C THR A 82 -36.08 3.43 1.64
N GLU A 83 -35.21 2.86 2.46
CA GLU A 83 -35.61 2.25 3.72
C GLU A 83 -35.90 3.30 4.79
N PRO A 84 -36.96 3.09 5.61
CA PRO A 84 -37.35 4.03 6.65
C PRO A 84 -36.22 4.31 7.64
N GLY A 85 -36.07 5.59 7.99
CA GLY A 85 -35.13 6.06 9.01
C GLY A 85 -33.77 6.53 8.50
N PHE A 86 -33.29 6.07 7.35
CA PHE A 86 -31.98 6.49 6.82
C PHE A 86 -31.93 7.99 6.52
N GLU A 87 -32.96 8.54 5.89
CA GLU A 87 -33.08 9.98 5.62
C GLU A 87 -32.93 10.81 6.89
N GLY A 88 -33.63 10.43 7.97
CA GLY A 88 -33.56 11.14 9.24
C GLY A 88 -32.21 11.00 9.95
N VAL A 89 -31.50 9.87 9.78
CA VAL A 89 -30.13 9.71 10.29
C VAL A 89 -29.16 10.59 9.51
N ALA A 90 -29.21 10.56 8.19
CA ALA A 90 -28.36 11.40 7.35
C ALA A 90 -28.53 12.90 7.68
N ARG A 91 -29.78 13.34 7.87
CA ARG A 91 -30.09 14.71 8.26
C ARG A 91 -29.43 15.10 9.59
N ARG A 92 -29.62 14.32 10.66
CA ARG A 92 -29.01 14.59 11.97
C ARG A 92 -27.49 14.57 11.93
N ASN A 93 -26.90 13.63 11.18
CA ASN A 93 -25.46 13.56 11.03
C ASN A 93 -24.93 14.81 10.31
N TYR A 94 -25.63 15.27 9.26
CA TYR A 94 -25.22 16.47 8.53
C TYR A 94 -25.34 17.73 9.42
N GLU A 95 -26.40 17.86 10.18
CA GLU A 95 -26.55 18.94 11.18
C GLU A 95 -25.40 18.92 12.18
N ARG A 96 -25.09 17.76 12.74
CA ARG A 96 -23.96 17.61 13.68
C ARG A 96 -22.63 17.94 13.01
N PHE A 97 -22.43 17.56 11.76
CA PHE A 97 -21.20 17.84 11.03
C PHE A 97 -21.03 19.35 10.78
N ILE A 98 -22.11 20.08 10.51
CA ILE A 98 -22.14 21.53 10.43
C ILE A 98 -21.79 22.17 11.79
N GLU A 99 -22.32 21.64 12.90
CA GLU A 99 -21.96 22.09 14.25
C GLU A 99 -20.49 21.92 14.54
N VAL A 100 -19.93 20.75 14.21
CA VAL A 100 -18.49 20.46 14.34
C VAL A 100 -17.68 21.47 13.51
N GLY A 101 -18.11 21.78 12.29
CA GLY A 101 -17.49 22.81 11.44
C GLY A 101 -17.47 24.17 12.12
N SER A 102 -18.60 24.59 12.70
CA SER A 102 -18.71 25.83 13.47
C SER A 102 -17.75 25.85 14.68
N LEU A 103 -17.67 24.75 15.45
CA LEU A 103 -16.79 24.64 16.62
C LEU A 103 -15.31 24.73 16.23
N LEU A 104 -14.93 24.12 15.12
CA LEU A 104 -13.57 24.17 14.56
C LEU A 104 -13.25 25.53 13.92
N GLY A 105 -14.29 26.35 13.63
CA GLY A 105 -14.15 27.65 12.97
C GLY A 105 -13.98 27.53 11.46
N ALA A 106 -14.46 26.45 10.87
CA ALA A 106 -14.42 26.22 9.44
C ALA A 106 -15.38 27.13 8.67
N GLU A 107 -14.96 27.56 7.49
CA GLU A 107 -15.80 28.34 6.57
C GLU A 107 -16.69 27.45 5.71
N SER A 108 -16.26 26.21 5.44
CA SER A 108 -16.98 25.24 4.61
C SER A 108 -17.15 23.88 5.30
N VAL A 109 -18.27 23.23 4.96
CA VAL A 109 -18.57 21.84 5.33
C VAL A 109 -19.12 21.14 4.10
N GLY A 110 -18.58 19.98 3.76
CA GLY A 110 -18.92 19.28 2.53
C GLY A 110 -19.00 17.78 2.62
N SER A 111 -19.60 17.20 1.60
CA SER A 111 -19.66 15.75 1.41
C SER A 111 -20.00 15.37 -0.04
N ASN A 112 -19.84 14.08 -0.33
CA ASN A 112 -20.56 13.49 -1.47
C ASN A 112 -22.05 13.40 -1.12
N PRO A 113 -22.96 13.63 -2.08
CA PRO A 113 -24.41 13.60 -1.82
C PRO A 113 -24.93 12.24 -1.32
N GLY A 114 -24.36 11.15 -1.83
CA GLY A 114 -24.77 9.80 -1.49
C GLY A 114 -24.58 8.82 -2.63
N ALA A 115 -25.00 7.57 -2.40
CA ALA A 115 -24.92 6.51 -3.41
C ALA A 115 -26.26 5.83 -3.60
N VAL A 116 -26.66 5.65 -4.85
CA VAL A 116 -27.79 4.83 -5.26
C VAL A 116 -27.40 3.35 -5.17
N LEU A 117 -28.28 2.50 -4.68
CA LEU A 117 -28.04 1.06 -4.72
C LEU A 117 -28.01 0.57 -6.16
N ARG A 118 -27.02 -0.27 -6.48
CA ARG A 118 -26.75 -0.71 -7.87
C ARG A 118 -27.90 -1.50 -8.50
N ASP A 119 -28.71 -2.15 -7.68
CA ASP A 119 -29.93 -2.90 -8.05
C ASP A 119 -31.19 -2.03 -8.05
N LEU A 120 -31.11 -0.74 -7.68
CA LEU A 120 -32.21 0.21 -7.63
C LEU A 120 -31.85 1.55 -8.32
N MET A 121 -31.12 1.49 -9.42
CA MET A 121 -30.62 2.69 -10.14
C MET A 121 -31.75 3.61 -10.61
N GLU A 122 -32.96 3.11 -10.83
CA GLU A 122 -34.14 3.89 -11.15
C GLU A 122 -34.54 4.88 -10.04
N THR A 123 -34.08 4.68 -8.80
CA THR A 123 -34.36 5.60 -7.68
C THR A 123 -33.45 6.81 -7.65
N LYS A 124 -32.45 6.93 -8.55
CA LYS A 124 -31.47 8.00 -8.59
C LYS A 124 -32.11 9.41 -8.55
N ALA A 125 -33.09 9.64 -9.42
CA ALA A 125 -33.79 10.94 -9.49
C ALA A 125 -34.52 11.29 -8.19
N GLN A 126 -35.13 10.30 -7.54
CA GLN A 126 -35.78 10.46 -6.24
C GLN A 126 -34.77 10.80 -5.14
N GLY A 127 -33.62 10.11 -5.12
CA GLY A 127 -32.53 10.37 -4.19
C GLY A 127 -31.96 11.79 -4.34
N MET A 128 -31.73 12.23 -5.57
CA MET A 128 -31.28 13.60 -5.85
C MET A 128 -32.31 14.65 -5.39
N ALA A 129 -33.58 14.45 -5.67
CA ALA A 129 -34.64 15.37 -5.23
C ALA A 129 -34.74 15.44 -3.69
N CYS A 130 -34.59 14.29 -3.01
CA CYS A 130 -34.51 14.22 -1.56
C CYS A 130 -33.29 14.99 -1.01
N TYR A 131 -32.11 14.75 -1.57
CA TYR A 131 -30.88 15.44 -1.21
C TYR A 131 -31.00 16.97 -1.39
N VAL A 132 -31.43 17.44 -2.53
CA VAL A 132 -31.59 18.88 -2.83
C VAL A 132 -32.57 19.55 -1.86
N ARG A 133 -33.70 18.88 -1.53
CA ARG A 133 -34.66 19.38 -0.54
C ARG A 133 -33.99 19.58 0.83
N HIS A 134 -33.25 18.60 1.32
CA HIS A 134 -32.54 18.70 2.59
C HIS A 134 -31.41 19.74 2.54
N MET A 135 -30.68 19.82 1.44
CA MET A 135 -29.61 20.83 1.28
C MET A 135 -30.15 22.25 1.39
N LYS A 136 -31.32 22.59 0.81
CA LYS A 136 -31.93 23.91 0.95
C LYS A 136 -32.20 24.28 2.41
N GLU A 137 -32.62 23.32 3.23
CA GLU A 137 -32.82 23.54 4.67
C GLU A 137 -31.47 23.60 5.43
N LEU A 138 -30.51 22.72 5.08
CA LEU A 138 -29.18 22.71 5.67
C LEU A 138 -28.37 23.98 5.37
N MET A 139 -28.61 24.64 4.24
CA MET A 139 -28.06 25.99 3.94
C MET A 139 -28.48 27.02 4.97
N GLY A 140 -29.75 27.01 5.43
CA GLY A 140 -30.22 27.85 6.52
C GLY A 140 -29.55 27.50 7.85
N TYR A 141 -29.54 26.22 8.17
CA TYR A 141 -28.92 25.69 9.38
C TYR A 141 -27.42 26.02 9.49
N ALA A 142 -26.70 25.98 8.37
CA ALA A 142 -25.29 26.32 8.27
C ALA A 142 -25.04 27.81 8.50
N ALA A 143 -25.86 28.69 7.86
CA ALA A 143 -25.76 30.12 8.01
C ALA A 143 -25.96 30.57 9.46
N GLU A 144 -26.96 30.01 10.16
CA GLU A 144 -27.21 30.27 11.59
C GLU A 144 -26.01 29.97 12.48
N ARG A 145 -25.14 29.02 12.06
CA ARG A 145 -23.95 28.59 12.79
C ARG A 145 -22.65 29.22 12.29
N GLY A 146 -22.74 30.16 11.36
CA GLY A 146 -21.61 30.89 10.82
C GLY A 146 -20.79 30.14 9.77
N VAL A 147 -21.25 28.96 9.33
CA VAL A 147 -20.68 28.26 8.19
C VAL A 147 -21.15 28.91 6.91
N LYS A 148 -20.22 29.33 6.06
CA LYS A 148 -20.52 30.18 4.88
C LYS A 148 -20.83 29.35 3.63
N TRP A 149 -20.24 28.13 3.53
CA TRP A 149 -20.33 27.28 2.35
C TRP A 149 -20.69 25.86 2.73
N LEU A 150 -21.59 25.27 1.95
CA LEU A 150 -21.75 23.82 1.89
C LEU A 150 -21.14 23.34 0.56
N THR A 151 -20.22 22.38 0.62
CA THR A 151 -19.51 21.92 -0.58
C THR A 151 -19.91 20.50 -0.97
N ILE A 152 -19.96 20.26 -2.28
CA ILE A 152 -20.37 19.00 -2.90
C ILE A 152 -19.20 18.50 -3.73
N GLU A 153 -18.89 17.21 -3.67
CA GLU A 153 -17.88 16.59 -4.52
C GLU A 153 -18.54 15.80 -5.66
N PRO A 154 -18.27 16.15 -6.92
CA PRO A 154 -18.62 15.31 -8.06
C PRO A 154 -17.82 14.01 -8.06
N MET A 155 -18.47 12.88 -8.36
CA MET A 155 -17.89 11.55 -8.22
C MET A 155 -17.55 10.88 -9.55
N SER A 156 -16.75 9.82 -9.50
CA SER A 156 -16.35 9.00 -10.66
C SER A 156 -17.31 7.85 -10.99
N CYS A 157 -18.50 7.83 -10.40
CA CYS A 157 -19.42 6.70 -10.51
C CYS A 157 -20.86 7.16 -10.70
N LEU A 158 -21.56 6.67 -11.75
CA LEU A 158 -22.95 7.04 -12.05
C LEU A 158 -23.95 6.78 -10.92
N ALA A 159 -23.62 5.88 -10.01
CA ALA A 159 -24.44 5.62 -8.84
C ALA A 159 -24.12 6.58 -7.65
N GLU A 160 -23.17 7.47 -7.80
CA GLU A 160 -22.76 8.47 -6.81
C GLU A 160 -22.84 9.87 -7.40
N PRO A 161 -24.07 10.37 -7.72
CA PRO A 161 -24.25 11.66 -8.39
C PRO A 161 -23.84 12.84 -7.48
N PRO A 162 -23.48 14.02 -8.08
CA PRO A 162 -23.40 14.25 -9.51
C PRO A 162 -22.09 13.69 -10.10
N THR A 163 -22.17 13.06 -11.28
CA THR A 163 -21.02 12.45 -11.97
C THR A 163 -20.84 13.03 -13.37
N ARG A 164 -21.92 13.45 -13.99
CA ARG A 164 -21.94 13.98 -15.36
C ARG A 164 -21.89 15.50 -15.34
N PRO A 165 -21.30 16.15 -16.35
CA PRO A 165 -21.29 17.62 -16.44
C PRO A 165 -22.67 18.28 -16.32
N ASP A 166 -23.70 17.71 -16.94
CA ASP A 166 -25.07 18.18 -16.85
C ASP A 166 -25.64 18.06 -15.43
N GLU A 167 -25.40 16.94 -14.73
CA GLU A 167 -25.82 16.77 -13.34
C GLU A 167 -25.10 17.74 -12.39
N ILE A 168 -23.83 18.04 -12.65
CA ILE A 168 -23.02 19.01 -11.88
C ILE A 168 -23.63 20.42 -12.03
N GLU A 169 -23.87 20.84 -13.26
CA GLU A 169 -24.44 22.17 -13.53
C GLU A 169 -25.85 22.33 -12.94
N GLU A 170 -26.76 21.37 -13.18
CA GLU A 170 -28.13 21.41 -12.69
C GLU A 170 -28.21 21.44 -11.15
N THR A 171 -27.43 20.62 -10.46
CA THR A 171 -27.45 20.56 -8.99
C THR A 171 -27.00 21.88 -8.37
N ALA A 172 -25.92 22.47 -8.85
CA ALA A 172 -25.44 23.76 -8.35
C ALA A 172 -26.40 24.90 -8.69
N ALA A 173 -26.92 24.92 -9.93
CA ALA A 173 -27.84 25.94 -10.39
C ALA A 173 -29.09 26.00 -9.51
N GLU A 174 -29.69 24.87 -9.13
CA GLU A 174 -30.89 24.79 -8.29
C GLU A 174 -30.61 25.27 -6.86
N LEU A 175 -29.51 24.83 -6.22
CA LEU A 175 -29.17 25.23 -4.87
C LEU A 175 -28.75 26.70 -4.80
N MET A 176 -28.01 27.21 -5.78
CA MET A 176 -27.65 28.60 -5.86
C MET A 176 -28.83 29.52 -6.20
N ALA A 177 -29.84 29.01 -6.91
CA ALA A 177 -31.09 29.76 -7.09
C ALA A 177 -31.83 29.95 -5.74
N HIS A 178 -31.80 28.92 -4.87
CA HIS A 178 -32.33 29.05 -3.52
C HIS A 178 -31.55 30.10 -2.68
N HIS A 179 -30.19 30.05 -2.73
CA HIS A 179 -29.38 31.05 -2.05
C HIS A 179 -29.68 32.48 -2.55
N ARG A 180 -29.78 32.67 -3.86
CA ARG A 180 -30.13 34.02 -4.42
C ARG A 180 -31.49 34.54 -3.95
N ALA A 181 -32.44 33.62 -3.67
CA ALA A 181 -33.73 33.99 -3.11
C ALA A 181 -33.65 34.38 -1.61
N TYR A 182 -32.68 33.79 -0.87
CA TYR A 182 -32.52 33.98 0.59
C TYR A 182 -31.06 34.28 0.99
N PRO A 183 -30.41 35.31 0.44
CA PRO A 183 -28.96 35.48 0.52
C PRO A 183 -28.43 35.82 1.92
N THR A 184 -29.26 36.30 2.81
CA THR A 184 -28.89 36.72 4.18
C THR A 184 -29.12 35.61 5.22
N THR A 185 -29.87 34.57 4.86
CA THR A 185 -30.30 33.51 5.79
C THR A 185 -29.82 32.11 5.37
N THR A 186 -29.08 32.01 4.29
CA THR A 186 -28.56 30.73 3.79
C THR A 186 -27.06 30.79 3.53
N ALA A 187 -26.35 29.70 3.77
CA ALA A 187 -24.99 29.49 3.28
C ALA A 187 -25.02 29.32 1.74
N GLN A 188 -23.91 29.62 1.09
CA GLN A 188 -23.73 29.33 -0.33
C GLN A 188 -23.47 27.84 -0.55
N VAL A 189 -23.67 27.38 -1.78
CA VAL A 189 -23.26 26.02 -2.21
C VAL A 189 -22.18 26.15 -3.27
N GLY A 190 -21.14 25.32 -3.15
CA GLY A 190 -20.05 25.26 -4.11
C GLY A 190 -19.54 23.84 -4.29
N TYR A 191 -18.61 23.66 -5.21
CA TYR A 191 -17.96 22.38 -5.43
C TYR A 191 -16.61 22.31 -4.72
N CYS A 192 -16.35 21.14 -4.09
CA CYS A 192 -15.04 20.63 -3.79
C CYS A 192 -14.68 19.66 -4.94
N ALA A 193 -14.06 20.16 -5.99
CA ALA A 193 -13.76 19.32 -7.15
C ALA A 193 -12.53 18.46 -6.89
N ASP A 194 -12.57 17.21 -7.31
CA ASP A 194 -11.41 16.31 -7.23
C ASP A 194 -10.77 16.18 -8.62
N VAL A 195 -9.50 16.53 -8.72
CA VAL A 195 -8.75 16.48 -9.98
C VAL A 195 -8.49 15.05 -10.47
N ALA A 196 -8.67 14.05 -9.62
CA ALA A 196 -8.50 12.65 -9.96
C ALA A 196 -9.81 11.97 -10.38
N HIS A 197 -10.93 12.68 -10.35
CA HIS A 197 -12.21 12.13 -10.77
C HIS A 197 -12.40 12.26 -12.28
N GLY A 198 -12.75 11.14 -12.90
CA GLY A 198 -13.20 10.96 -14.27
C GLY A 198 -14.18 9.80 -14.29
N TYR A 199 -14.83 9.53 -15.40
CA TYR A 199 -15.74 8.40 -15.54
C TYR A 199 -15.34 7.50 -16.71
N ALA A 200 -15.10 6.22 -16.39
CA ALA A 200 -14.95 5.15 -17.37
C ALA A 200 -16.16 4.19 -17.30
N ASN A 201 -16.62 3.71 -18.45
CA ASN A 201 -17.71 2.74 -18.53
C ASN A 201 -17.25 1.31 -18.15
N ALA A 202 -18.17 0.35 -18.19
CA ALA A 202 -17.88 -1.05 -17.85
C ALA A 202 -16.85 -1.72 -18.79
N GLU A 203 -16.71 -1.22 -20.00
CA GLU A 203 -15.74 -1.65 -21.00
C GLU A 203 -14.35 -1.03 -20.76
N GLY A 204 -14.21 -0.12 -19.81
CA GLY A 204 -12.99 0.60 -19.47
C GLY A 204 -12.69 1.78 -20.41
N GLU A 205 -13.68 2.24 -21.19
CA GLU A 205 -13.55 3.43 -22.01
C GLU A 205 -13.82 4.68 -21.16
N VAL A 206 -12.97 5.68 -21.26
CA VAL A 206 -13.13 6.96 -20.58
C VAL A 206 -14.23 7.76 -21.29
N VAL A 207 -15.35 8.00 -20.61
CA VAL A 207 -16.49 8.77 -21.12
C VAL A 207 -16.33 10.24 -20.81
N PHE A 208 -15.89 10.57 -19.60
CA PHE A 208 -15.50 11.91 -19.20
C PHE A 208 -14.14 11.84 -18.51
N ASN A 209 -13.18 12.63 -18.99
CA ASN A 209 -11.88 12.74 -18.34
C ASN A 209 -11.94 13.73 -17.14
N ASN A 210 -10.88 13.76 -16.38
CA ASN A 210 -10.78 14.59 -15.18
C ASN A 210 -10.79 16.10 -15.48
N GLU A 211 -10.24 16.56 -16.63
CA GLU A 211 -10.26 17.99 -17.00
C GLU A 211 -11.69 18.43 -17.38
N GLU A 212 -12.46 17.57 -18.08
CA GLU A 212 -13.86 17.86 -18.41
C GLU A 212 -14.76 17.96 -17.18
N LEU A 213 -14.57 17.07 -16.19
CA LEU A 213 -15.33 17.16 -14.93
C LEU A 213 -14.91 18.37 -14.08
N LEU A 214 -13.62 18.68 -14.05
CA LEU A 214 -13.12 19.90 -13.38
C LEU A 214 -13.72 21.15 -14.06
N GLU A 215 -13.76 21.22 -15.39
CA GLU A 215 -14.31 22.35 -16.13
C GLU A 215 -15.79 22.60 -15.81
N ALA A 216 -16.58 21.53 -15.67
CA ALA A 216 -18.00 21.62 -15.31
C ALA A 216 -18.24 22.24 -13.92
N THR A 217 -17.21 22.29 -13.05
CA THR A 217 -17.35 22.87 -11.70
C THR A 217 -16.97 24.35 -11.62
N TYR A 218 -16.29 24.95 -12.61
CA TYR A 218 -15.64 26.26 -12.47
C TYR A 218 -16.56 27.39 -11.97
N GLU A 219 -17.80 27.46 -12.45
CA GLU A 219 -18.73 28.54 -12.04
C GLU A 219 -19.17 28.46 -10.57
N HIS A 220 -18.94 27.30 -9.93
CA HIS A 220 -19.29 27.05 -8.54
C HIS A 220 -18.11 26.46 -7.73
N LEU A 221 -16.90 26.54 -8.26
CA LEU A 221 -15.71 25.96 -7.61
C LEU A 221 -15.33 26.78 -6.37
N TYR A 222 -15.30 26.12 -5.21
CA TYR A 222 -14.94 26.73 -3.94
C TYR A 222 -13.62 26.19 -3.37
N GLU A 223 -13.39 24.88 -3.45
CA GLU A 223 -12.19 24.20 -2.97
C GLU A 223 -11.88 23.00 -3.86
N LEU A 224 -10.71 22.40 -3.68
CA LEU A 224 -10.22 21.35 -4.56
C LEU A 224 -9.59 20.21 -3.76
N HIS A 225 -9.79 18.97 -4.18
CA HIS A 225 -8.97 17.85 -3.78
C HIS A 225 -7.86 17.61 -4.81
N LEU A 226 -6.62 17.55 -4.31
CA LEU A 226 -5.45 17.18 -5.09
C LEU A 226 -5.04 15.75 -4.73
N LYS A 227 -5.33 14.83 -5.59
CA LYS A 227 -4.82 13.45 -5.57
C LYS A 227 -4.48 12.99 -6.97
N ASN A 228 -3.73 11.93 -7.09
CA ASN A 228 -3.37 11.34 -8.36
C ASN A 228 -4.18 10.06 -8.58
N THR A 229 -4.30 9.64 -9.84
CA THR A 229 -5.06 8.46 -10.24
C THR A 229 -4.40 7.79 -11.45
N ASP A 230 -4.81 6.55 -11.74
CA ASP A 230 -4.43 5.86 -12.97
C ASP A 230 -5.33 6.26 -14.17
N ALA A 231 -4.98 5.79 -15.35
CA ALA A 231 -5.66 6.14 -16.60
C ALA A 231 -7.12 5.65 -16.70
N ARG A 232 -7.59 4.82 -15.76
CA ARG A 232 -8.97 4.30 -15.72
C ARG A 232 -9.77 4.80 -14.51
N PHE A 233 -9.18 5.69 -13.71
CA PHE A 233 -9.77 6.21 -12.47
C PHE A 233 -10.12 5.13 -11.42
N GLU A 234 -9.39 4.00 -11.43
CA GLU A 234 -9.66 2.86 -10.56
C GLU A 234 -8.94 2.95 -9.21
N SER A 235 -7.84 3.70 -9.14
CA SER A 235 -7.05 3.86 -7.90
C SER A 235 -6.61 5.29 -7.69
N THR A 236 -6.50 5.68 -6.41
CA THR A 236 -6.07 7.03 -6.01
C THR A 236 -4.87 6.97 -5.09
N PHE A 237 -3.94 7.93 -5.24
CA PHE A 237 -2.70 8.02 -4.49
C PHE A 237 -2.17 9.45 -4.47
N GLY A 238 -1.03 9.69 -3.80
CA GLY A 238 -0.41 11.01 -3.68
C GLY A 238 0.50 11.39 -4.86
N PHE A 239 1.50 12.24 -4.57
CA PHE A 239 2.41 12.79 -5.57
C PHE A 239 3.89 12.52 -5.27
N THR A 240 4.24 11.43 -4.61
CA THR A 240 5.64 10.99 -4.54
C THR A 240 6.20 10.71 -5.94
N ALA A 241 7.53 10.66 -6.10
CA ALA A 241 8.14 10.40 -7.40
C ALA A 241 7.63 9.10 -8.04
N ALA A 242 7.49 8.04 -7.26
CA ALA A 242 6.96 6.76 -7.73
C ALA A 242 5.47 6.84 -8.13
N GLU A 243 4.68 7.60 -7.39
CA GLU A 243 3.25 7.80 -7.69
C GLU A 243 3.05 8.65 -8.95
N ARG A 244 3.86 9.68 -9.16
CA ARG A 244 3.83 10.49 -10.39
C ARG A 244 4.19 9.71 -11.66
N GLN A 245 5.02 8.67 -11.55
CA GLN A 245 5.36 7.83 -12.72
C GLN A 245 4.20 6.98 -13.22
N ARG A 246 3.28 6.59 -12.34
CA ARG A 246 2.11 5.75 -12.67
C ARG A 246 0.81 6.54 -12.80
N GLY A 247 0.79 7.78 -12.30
CA GLY A 247 -0.39 8.62 -12.28
C GLY A 247 -0.49 9.52 -13.51
N ILE A 248 -1.72 9.95 -13.80
CA ILE A 248 -2.03 10.80 -14.97
C ILE A 248 -2.19 12.28 -14.60
N ILE A 249 -2.26 12.63 -13.32
CA ILE A 249 -2.51 14.01 -12.90
C ILE A 249 -1.20 14.81 -12.91
N ASP A 250 -1.11 15.78 -13.82
CA ASP A 250 -0.06 16.79 -13.82
C ASP A 250 -0.53 18.06 -13.07
N ALA A 251 0.07 18.27 -11.90
CA ALA A 251 -0.29 19.42 -11.06
C ALA A 251 0.00 20.79 -11.72
N ARG A 252 0.96 20.87 -12.65
CA ARG A 252 1.22 22.08 -13.43
C ARG A 252 0.08 22.36 -14.41
N ARG A 253 -0.38 21.31 -15.09
CA ARG A 253 -1.51 21.39 -16.01
C ARG A 253 -2.79 21.84 -15.29
N ILE A 254 -3.08 21.28 -14.12
CA ILE A 254 -4.22 21.71 -13.29
C ILE A 254 -4.08 23.19 -12.90
N ARG A 255 -2.90 23.62 -12.46
CA ARG A 255 -2.63 25.04 -12.19
C ARG A 255 -2.92 25.95 -13.40
N GLU A 256 -2.43 25.58 -14.57
CA GLU A 256 -2.65 26.33 -15.81
C GLU A 256 -4.13 26.46 -16.15
N LEU A 257 -4.88 25.38 -16.09
CA LEU A 257 -6.33 25.35 -16.33
C LEU A 257 -7.10 26.30 -15.38
N LEU A 258 -6.78 26.25 -14.10
CA LEU A 258 -7.40 27.12 -13.09
C LEU A 258 -7.08 28.60 -13.33
N LEU A 259 -5.84 28.93 -13.65
CA LEU A 259 -5.43 30.32 -13.90
C LEU A 259 -6.00 30.86 -15.22
N GLN A 260 -6.08 30.04 -16.26
CA GLN A 260 -6.71 30.40 -17.54
C GLN A 260 -8.22 30.65 -17.39
N ASN A 261 -8.88 29.90 -16.50
CA ASN A 261 -10.31 30.02 -16.23
C ASN A 261 -10.64 30.82 -14.96
N ALA A 262 -9.68 31.56 -14.40
CA ALA A 262 -9.83 32.29 -13.15
C ALA A 262 -11.03 33.28 -13.11
N ALA A 263 -11.45 33.77 -14.28
CA ALA A 263 -12.63 34.67 -14.39
C ALA A 263 -13.97 33.94 -14.17
N LYS A 264 -14.03 32.62 -14.34
CA LYS A 264 -15.21 31.78 -14.10
C LYS A 264 -15.32 31.36 -12.63
N VAL A 265 -14.20 31.30 -11.89
CA VAL A 265 -14.17 30.84 -10.50
C VAL A 265 -14.71 31.91 -9.56
N PRO A 266 -15.71 31.59 -8.71
CA PRO A 266 -16.40 32.61 -7.90
C PRO A 266 -15.59 33.15 -6.72
N VAL A 267 -14.49 32.46 -6.35
CA VAL A 267 -13.64 32.84 -5.22
C VAL A 267 -12.33 33.47 -5.69
N ARG A 268 -11.75 34.34 -4.88
CA ARG A 268 -10.43 34.93 -5.15
C ARG A 268 -9.28 34.09 -4.63
N ARG A 269 -9.57 33.27 -3.63
CA ARG A 269 -8.65 32.34 -2.99
C ARG A 269 -9.22 30.94 -3.09
N LEU A 270 -8.49 30.05 -3.75
CA LEU A 270 -8.84 28.64 -3.91
C LEU A 270 -7.85 27.80 -3.13
N ILE A 271 -8.34 27.06 -2.15
CA ILE A 271 -7.51 26.14 -1.37
C ILE A 271 -7.65 24.75 -1.99
N ALA A 272 -6.51 24.15 -2.32
CA ALA A 272 -6.42 22.79 -2.82
C ALA A 272 -5.86 21.90 -1.72
N TYR A 273 -6.63 20.91 -1.30
CA TYR A 273 -6.25 19.98 -0.23
C TYR A 273 -5.65 18.72 -0.82
N LEU A 274 -4.37 18.45 -0.49
CA LEU A 274 -3.77 17.16 -0.79
C LEU A 274 -4.56 16.06 -0.07
N GLU A 275 -5.21 15.21 -0.86
CA GLU A 275 -5.88 14.01 -0.39
C GLU A 275 -5.01 12.79 -0.77
N MET A 276 -4.33 12.25 0.20
CA MET A 276 -3.63 10.98 0.02
C MET A 276 -4.65 9.85 0.13
N GLY A 277 -4.53 8.84 -0.73
CA GLY A 277 -5.46 7.71 -0.71
C GLY A 277 -5.59 7.12 0.70
N GLY A 278 -6.80 7.18 1.24
CA GLY A 278 -7.12 6.57 2.53
C GLY A 278 -7.05 5.05 2.49
N PRO A 279 -7.14 4.37 3.65
CA PRO A 279 -7.13 2.92 3.71
C PRO A 279 -8.31 2.32 2.96
N LYS A 280 -8.02 1.69 1.83
CA LYS A 280 -8.98 0.75 1.24
C LYS A 280 -8.89 -0.55 2.03
N LEU A 281 -10.02 -1.14 2.38
CA LEU A 281 -10.11 -2.44 3.06
C LEU A 281 -9.12 -3.44 2.42
N GLY A 282 -8.24 -4.05 3.24
CA GLY A 282 -7.27 -5.04 2.80
C GLY A 282 -5.87 -4.54 2.49
N ARG A 283 -5.56 -3.24 2.64
CA ARG A 283 -4.19 -2.75 2.59
C ARG A 283 -3.65 -2.53 4.01
N ASP A 284 -2.46 -3.04 4.28
CA ASP A 284 -1.74 -2.69 5.50
C ASP A 284 -1.21 -1.26 5.38
N TYR A 285 -1.73 -0.40 6.24
CA TYR A 285 -1.34 1.00 6.35
C TYR A 285 -0.46 1.27 7.56
N SER A 286 0.30 0.31 8.02
CA SER A 286 1.41 0.52 8.95
C SER A 286 2.47 1.42 8.28
N ASP A 287 2.08 2.66 8.03
CA ASP A 287 2.78 3.54 7.12
C ASP A 287 3.78 4.40 7.87
N PHE A 288 4.92 3.81 8.23
CA PHE A 288 6.10 4.55 8.72
C PHE A 288 6.60 5.61 7.73
N LYS A 289 6.15 5.53 6.47
CA LYS A 289 6.55 6.45 5.41
C LYS A 289 5.57 7.59 5.21
N LEU A 290 4.43 7.62 5.91
CA LEU A 290 3.42 8.65 5.70
C LEU A 290 4.02 10.05 5.83
N ALA A 291 4.86 10.30 6.84
CA ALA A 291 5.55 11.58 6.99
C ALA A 291 6.41 11.93 5.76
N ALA A 292 7.18 10.96 5.26
CA ALA A 292 8.05 11.16 4.10
C ALA A 292 7.23 11.37 2.83
N SER A 293 6.22 10.53 2.59
CA SER A 293 5.34 10.61 1.43
C SER A 293 4.52 11.91 1.41
N LEU A 294 4.04 12.34 2.58
CA LEU A 294 3.32 13.59 2.73
C LEU A 294 4.22 14.79 2.43
N ARG A 295 5.43 14.82 3.02
CA ARG A 295 6.42 15.90 2.76
C ARG A 295 6.84 15.95 1.30
N GLU A 296 7.14 14.81 0.68
CA GLU A 296 7.52 14.73 -0.73
C GLU A 296 6.40 15.23 -1.65
N SER A 297 5.16 14.79 -1.43
CA SER A 297 3.99 15.24 -2.17
C SER A 297 3.75 16.74 -2.00
N LEU A 298 3.86 17.27 -0.78
CA LEU A 298 3.69 18.71 -0.50
C LEU A 298 4.74 19.55 -1.20
N ARG A 299 6.02 19.19 -1.11
CA ARG A 299 7.11 19.92 -1.78
C ARG A 299 6.95 19.92 -3.30
N TYR A 300 6.56 18.79 -3.87
CA TYR A 300 6.23 18.73 -5.30
C TYR A 300 5.08 19.67 -5.65
N LEU A 301 3.98 19.67 -4.88
CA LEU A 301 2.81 20.51 -5.14
C LEU A 301 3.10 21.99 -4.90
N GLN A 302 3.93 22.35 -3.93
CA GLN A 302 4.40 23.74 -3.76
C GLN A 302 5.12 24.23 -5.03
N ALA A 303 6.00 23.41 -5.59
CA ALA A 303 6.73 23.78 -6.81
C ALA A 303 5.85 23.69 -8.07
N ALA A 304 5.06 22.65 -8.25
CA ALA A 304 4.31 22.40 -9.47
C ALA A 304 2.96 23.16 -9.52
N PHE A 305 2.22 23.10 -8.41
CA PHE A 305 0.87 23.68 -8.33
C PHE A 305 0.88 25.14 -7.88
N LEU A 306 1.68 25.52 -6.87
CA LEU A 306 1.77 26.93 -6.46
C LEU A 306 2.74 27.74 -7.32
N GLY A 307 3.74 27.09 -7.95
CA GLY A 307 4.80 27.74 -8.71
C GLY A 307 5.88 28.35 -7.82
N GLU A 308 6.04 27.83 -6.60
CA GLU A 308 7.03 28.25 -5.61
C GLU A 308 8.30 27.38 -5.76
N GLY A 309 9.43 28.00 -6.04
CA GLY A 309 10.74 27.32 -6.18
C GLY A 309 11.00 26.70 -7.56
N SER A 310 12.23 26.23 -7.75
CA SER A 310 12.60 25.46 -8.93
C SER A 310 12.08 24.02 -8.76
N VAL A 311 11.24 23.57 -9.68
CA VAL A 311 11.05 22.13 -9.85
C VAL A 311 12.38 21.59 -10.29
N GLU A 312 13.10 20.87 -9.44
CA GLU A 312 14.22 20.05 -9.90
C GLU A 312 13.69 19.20 -11.06
N GLY A 313 14.35 19.32 -12.21
CA GLY A 313 14.11 18.45 -13.36
C GLY A 313 14.21 16.98 -12.93
N PRO A 314 13.89 16.01 -13.78
CA PRO A 314 13.88 14.62 -13.40
C PRO A 314 15.10 14.37 -12.52
N VAL A 315 14.86 14.02 -11.27
CA VAL A 315 15.90 13.75 -10.29
C VAL A 315 16.84 12.80 -11.00
N ALA A 316 18.05 13.27 -11.31
CA ALA A 316 19.12 12.39 -11.75
C ALA A 316 19.09 11.29 -10.71
N SER A 317 18.78 10.07 -11.16
CA SER A 317 18.56 8.92 -10.30
C SER A 317 19.61 8.99 -9.19
N ALA A 318 19.14 9.16 -7.95
CA ALA A 318 20.03 9.07 -6.80
C ALA A 318 20.85 7.79 -7.02
N PRO A 319 22.17 7.82 -6.82
CA PRO A 319 22.98 6.65 -7.06
C PRO A 319 22.29 5.48 -6.41
N ASP A 320 22.07 4.42 -7.19
CA ASP A 320 21.32 3.22 -6.80
C ASP A 320 21.63 2.91 -5.31
N PRO A 321 20.66 2.91 -4.39
CA PRO A 321 20.94 2.72 -2.97
C PRO A 321 21.71 1.42 -2.70
N VAL A 322 21.61 0.44 -3.59
CA VAL A 322 22.45 -0.75 -3.58
C VAL A 322 23.93 -0.39 -3.80
N SER A 323 24.22 0.56 -4.70
CA SER A 323 25.59 1.04 -4.93
C SER A 323 26.17 1.78 -3.72
N ALA A 324 25.37 2.62 -3.05
CA ALA A 324 25.81 3.35 -1.86
C ALA A 324 26.04 2.40 -0.66
N VAL A 325 25.16 1.40 -0.47
CA VAL A 325 25.33 0.35 0.56
C VAL A 325 26.49 -0.58 0.19
N ALA A 326 26.65 -0.91 -1.10
CA ALA A 326 27.77 -1.73 -1.56
C ALA A 326 29.14 -1.09 -1.28
N SER A 327 29.24 0.23 -1.34
CA SER A 327 30.49 0.95 -1.00
C SER A 327 30.78 0.97 0.50
N SER A 328 29.79 0.73 1.36
CA SER A 328 29.96 0.69 2.82
C SER A 328 30.26 -0.70 3.38
N LEU A 329 29.96 -1.77 2.59
CA LEU A 329 30.25 -3.16 2.97
C LEU A 329 31.64 -3.55 2.50
N THR A 330 32.50 -3.88 3.46
CA THR A 330 33.89 -4.29 3.22
C THR A 330 34.03 -5.77 2.79
N SER A 331 32.95 -6.57 2.90
CA SER A 331 32.96 -7.98 2.53
C SER A 331 31.69 -8.38 1.76
N ARG A 332 31.87 -9.24 0.75
CA ARG A 332 30.79 -9.85 -0.04
C ARG A 332 30.86 -11.34 0.03
N LEU A 333 29.72 -12.02 -0.23
CA LEU A 333 29.67 -13.47 -0.37
C LEU A 333 30.47 -13.91 -1.62
N GLN A 334 31.33 -14.88 -1.43
CA GLN A 334 32.15 -15.52 -2.47
C GLN A 334 31.96 -17.04 -2.38
N THR A 335 30.71 -17.49 -2.53
CA THR A 335 30.30 -18.85 -2.22
C THR A 335 30.44 -19.83 -3.39
N GLY A 336 30.89 -19.35 -4.56
CA GLY A 336 31.04 -20.20 -5.76
C GLY A 336 29.70 -20.83 -6.20
N PRO A 337 29.63 -22.15 -6.35
CA PRO A 337 28.39 -22.81 -6.80
C PRO A 337 27.31 -22.92 -5.73
N ILE A 338 27.59 -22.55 -4.48
CA ILE A 338 26.60 -22.59 -3.38
C ILE A 338 25.82 -21.28 -3.36
N GLN A 339 24.50 -21.36 -3.34
CA GLN A 339 23.62 -20.22 -3.24
C GLN A 339 23.25 -19.94 -1.77
N ILE A 340 23.13 -18.67 -1.42
CA ILE A 340 22.69 -18.24 -0.10
C ILE A 340 21.34 -17.53 -0.24
N ALA A 341 20.35 -18.03 0.52
CA ALA A 341 18.99 -17.56 0.61
C ALA A 341 18.71 -17.05 2.04
N PRO A 342 18.90 -15.76 2.35
CA PRO A 342 18.54 -15.24 3.68
C PRO A 342 17.06 -15.44 3.98
N SER A 343 16.72 -16.08 5.11
CA SER A 343 15.34 -16.18 5.59
C SER A 343 14.90 -14.85 6.18
N LEU A 344 14.03 -14.15 5.46
CA LEU A 344 13.57 -12.81 5.85
C LEU A 344 12.69 -12.81 7.10
N MET A 345 12.17 -13.97 7.54
CA MET A 345 11.53 -14.05 8.87
C MET A 345 12.52 -13.79 10.03
N CYS A 346 13.84 -13.92 9.77
CA CYS A 346 14.90 -13.66 10.73
C CYS A 346 15.45 -12.22 10.67
N ALA A 347 15.06 -11.44 9.67
CA ALA A 347 15.45 -10.03 9.50
C ALA A 347 14.69 -9.12 10.47
N ASN A 348 15.08 -7.86 10.55
CA ASN A 348 14.32 -6.86 11.28
C ASN A 348 13.01 -6.54 10.54
N GLN A 349 11.89 -7.05 11.02
CA GLN A 349 10.58 -6.90 10.39
C GLN A 349 10.16 -5.43 10.22
N LEU A 350 10.68 -4.53 11.05
CA LEU A 350 10.42 -3.10 10.97
C LEU A 350 11.33 -2.37 9.96
N GLN A 351 12.37 -3.03 9.45
CA GLN A 351 13.36 -2.47 8.51
C GLN A 351 13.68 -3.44 7.38
N LEU A 352 12.71 -4.25 6.98
CA LEU A 352 12.88 -5.36 6.06
C LEU A 352 13.49 -4.95 4.71
N LEU A 353 13.09 -3.80 4.17
CA LEU A 353 13.65 -3.30 2.91
C LEU A 353 15.11 -2.87 3.06
N ASP A 354 15.47 -2.25 4.19
CA ASP A 354 16.85 -1.83 4.43
C ASP A 354 17.76 -3.03 4.67
N ASP A 355 17.28 -4.04 5.38
CA ASP A 355 17.98 -5.32 5.52
C ASP A 355 18.13 -6.01 4.16
N THR A 356 17.08 -6.02 3.32
CA THR A 356 17.14 -6.56 1.95
C THR A 356 18.22 -5.86 1.11
N ARG A 357 18.30 -4.54 1.15
CA ARG A 357 19.34 -3.79 0.42
C ARG A 357 20.75 -4.12 0.89
N GLN A 358 20.93 -4.30 2.21
CA GLN A 358 22.20 -4.75 2.75
C GLN A 358 22.57 -6.16 2.28
N LEU A 359 21.58 -7.07 2.21
CA LEU A 359 21.76 -8.42 1.70
C LEU A 359 22.09 -8.44 0.21
N GLU A 360 21.40 -7.62 -0.61
CA GLU A 360 21.73 -7.42 -2.02
C GLU A 360 23.18 -6.93 -2.20
N ALA A 361 23.57 -5.93 -1.42
CA ALA A 361 24.94 -5.40 -1.43
C ALA A 361 25.97 -6.45 -0.96
N ALA A 362 25.61 -7.33 -0.03
CA ALA A 362 26.42 -8.47 0.41
C ALA A 362 26.57 -9.57 -0.66
N GLY A 363 25.76 -9.53 -1.73
CA GLY A 363 25.85 -10.47 -2.85
C GLY A 363 25.14 -11.79 -2.61
N VAL A 364 24.01 -11.80 -1.85
CA VAL A 364 23.15 -12.97 -1.73
C VAL A 364 22.49 -13.30 -3.08
N HIS A 365 22.03 -14.53 -3.27
CA HIS A 365 21.60 -15.02 -4.59
C HIS A 365 20.08 -14.96 -4.78
N LEU A 366 19.32 -15.12 -3.70
CA LEU A 366 17.87 -15.09 -3.64
C LEU A 366 17.45 -14.72 -2.22
N LEU A 367 16.15 -14.49 -1.98
CA LEU A 367 15.59 -14.17 -0.67
C LEU A 367 14.57 -15.24 -0.31
N HIS A 368 14.65 -15.79 0.88
CA HIS A 368 13.72 -16.83 1.36
C HIS A 368 12.61 -16.22 2.19
N TRP A 369 11.35 -16.59 1.87
CA TRP A 369 10.14 -16.02 2.44
C TRP A 369 9.23 -17.09 3.01
N ASP A 370 9.17 -17.18 4.32
CA ASP A 370 8.38 -18.18 5.03
C ASP A 370 6.94 -17.72 5.24
N ILE A 371 5.95 -18.48 4.77
CA ILE A 371 4.52 -18.26 5.02
C ILE A 371 3.95 -19.43 5.83
N MET A 372 3.33 -19.10 6.95
CA MET A 372 2.70 -20.05 7.87
C MET A 372 1.24 -19.66 8.13
N ASP A 373 0.38 -20.68 8.32
CA ASP A 373 -1.07 -20.47 8.54
C ASP A 373 -1.54 -20.77 9.99
N GLY A 374 -0.63 -21.10 10.88
CA GLY A 374 -0.95 -21.48 12.25
C GLY A 374 -1.56 -22.89 12.39
N GLN A 375 -1.74 -23.61 11.27
CA GLN A 375 -2.32 -24.96 11.24
C GLN A 375 -1.27 -26.02 10.89
N PHE A 376 -0.61 -25.87 9.74
CA PHE A 376 0.47 -26.77 9.36
C PHE A 376 1.71 -26.57 10.24
N ALA A 377 2.06 -25.32 10.53
CA ALA A 377 3.11 -24.94 11.47
C ALA A 377 2.51 -24.02 12.56
N PRO A 378 2.88 -24.19 13.85
CA PRO A 378 2.23 -23.50 14.97
C PRO A 378 2.75 -22.06 15.15
N ASN A 379 2.82 -21.30 14.08
CA ASN A 379 3.28 -19.92 14.04
C ASN A 379 2.57 -19.15 12.92
N LEU A 380 2.61 -17.82 12.99
CA LEU A 380 2.23 -16.90 11.93
C LEU A 380 3.42 -16.01 11.63
N THR A 381 3.83 -15.96 10.38
CA THR A 381 5.03 -15.23 9.95
C THR A 381 4.67 -14.13 8.96
N LEU A 382 5.57 -13.87 8.01
CA LEU A 382 5.40 -12.88 6.97
C LEU A 382 4.17 -13.18 6.10
N GLY A 383 3.36 -12.16 5.85
CA GLY A 383 2.17 -12.27 5.00
C GLY A 383 2.44 -11.91 3.54
N LEU A 384 1.38 -11.93 2.73
CA LEU A 384 1.43 -11.60 1.29
C LEU A 384 1.69 -10.12 1.00
N PRO A 385 1.13 -9.13 1.74
CA PRO A 385 1.35 -7.73 1.41
C PRO A 385 2.82 -7.28 1.47
N PRO A 386 3.63 -7.64 2.48
CA PRO A 386 5.05 -7.31 2.45
C PRO A 386 5.80 -8.04 1.33
N LEU A 387 5.43 -9.28 0.99
CA LEU A 387 5.99 -10.02 -0.14
C LEU A 387 5.77 -9.28 -1.45
N GLU A 388 4.54 -8.89 -1.74
CA GLU A 388 4.17 -8.12 -2.94
C GLU A 388 4.97 -6.81 -3.06
N GLN A 389 5.13 -6.11 -1.94
CA GLN A 389 5.92 -4.89 -1.92
C GLN A 389 7.40 -5.16 -2.15
N LEU A 390 7.95 -6.19 -1.51
CA LEU A 390 9.36 -6.53 -1.65
C LEU A 390 9.69 -6.96 -3.10
N CYS A 391 8.84 -7.74 -3.75
CA CYS A 391 8.98 -8.11 -5.16
C CYS A 391 9.11 -6.89 -6.10
N LYS A 392 8.54 -5.74 -5.73
CA LYS A 392 8.63 -4.49 -6.50
C LYS A 392 9.90 -3.68 -6.21
N HIS A 393 10.62 -3.99 -5.13
CA HIS A 393 11.75 -3.19 -4.64
C HIS A 393 13.08 -3.92 -4.61
N THR A 394 13.12 -5.20 -4.93
CA THR A 394 14.33 -6.00 -5.05
C THR A 394 14.48 -6.59 -6.45
N ARG A 395 15.72 -6.84 -6.85
CA ARG A 395 16.05 -7.58 -8.08
C ARG A 395 16.36 -9.05 -7.82
N LEU A 396 16.45 -9.43 -6.55
CA LEU A 396 16.71 -10.82 -6.16
C LEU A 396 15.45 -11.67 -6.32
N PRO A 397 15.57 -12.91 -6.78
CA PRO A 397 14.44 -13.84 -6.80
C PRO A 397 13.89 -14.07 -5.39
N LEU A 398 12.56 -14.04 -5.24
CA LEU A 398 11.86 -14.43 -4.03
C LEU A 398 11.50 -15.91 -4.11
N ASP A 399 12.02 -16.67 -3.16
CA ASP A 399 11.76 -18.08 -2.94
C ASP A 399 10.81 -18.25 -1.76
N VAL A 400 9.56 -18.60 -2.05
CA VAL A 400 8.49 -18.65 -1.04
C VAL A 400 8.30 -20.08 -0.55
N HIS A 401 8.46 -20.26 0.76
CA HIS A 401 8.24 -21.54 1.43
C HIS A 401 6.86 -21.54 2.09
N LEU A 402 5.96 -22.41 1.59
CA LEU A 402 4.58 -22.53 2.06
C LEU A 402 4.44 -23.62 3.12
N MET A 403 4.37 -23.24 4.37
CA MET A 403 4.03 -24.09 5.51
C MET A 403 2.54 -23.94 5.86
N VAL A 404 1.68 -24.32 4.92
CA VAL A 404 0.24 -24.07 4.98
C VAL A 404 -0.58 -25.31 4.58
N THR A 405 -1.84 -25.34 4.99
CA THR A 405 -2.78 -26.42 4.68
C THR A 405 -3.46 -26.25 3.32
N ASN A 406 -3.67 -25.01 2.86
CA ASN A 406 -4.31 -24.70 1.57
C ASN A 406 -3.28 -24.22 0.54
N ASN A 407 -2.50 -25.14 -0.01
CA ASN A 407 -1.43 -24.83 -0.95
C ASN A 407 -1.93 -24.24 -2.27
N ASP A 408 -3.00 -24.79 -2.88
CA ASP A 408 -3.49 -24.34 -4.19
C ASP A 408 -3.97 -22.86 -4.16
N LEU A 409 -4.60 -22.43 -3.06
CA LEU A 409 -4.94 -21.03 -2.85
C LEU A 409 -3.69 -20.17 -2.72
N MET A 410 -2.75 -20.57 -1.86
CA MET A 410 -1.56 -19.77 -1.56
C MET A 410 -0.63 -19.65 -2.76
N VAL A 411 -0.48 -20.68 -3.58
CA VAL A 411 0.28 -20.64 -4.84
C VAL A 411 -0.26 -19.53 -5.77
N ASN A 412 -1.59 -19.46 -5.94
CA ASN A 412 -2.20 -18.42 -6.77
C ASN A 412 -1.92 -17.01 -6.22
N LEU A 413 -2.02 -16.82 -4.90
CA LEU A 413 -1.79 -15.53 -4.26
C LEU A 413 -0.32 -15.11 -4.31
N VAL A 414 0.61 -16.04 -4.08
CA VAL A 414 2.06 -15.80 -4.15
C VAL A 414 2.50 -15.44 -5.58
N ALA A 415 1.94 -16.12 -6.59
CA ALA A 415 2.19 -15.79 -7.98
C ALA A 415 1.75 -14.34 -8.31
N GLN A 416 0.60 -13.90 -7.80
CA GLN A 416 0.13 -12.52 -7.96
C GLN A 416 1.04 -11.49 -7.28
N CYS A 417 1.71 -11.86 -6.18
CA CYS A 417 2.69 -11.00 -5.52
C CYS A 417 3.97 -10.79 -6.35
N GLY A 418 4.24 -11.65 -7.34
CA GLY A 418 5.43 -11.54 -8.20
C GLY A 418 6.63 -12.34 -7.71
N ALA A 419 6.45 -13.37 -6.87
CA ALA A 419 7.50 -14.31 -6.52
C ALA A 419 7.97 -15.12 -7.75
N GLN A 420 9.15 -15.71 -7.66
CA GLN A 420 9.73 -16.50 -8.76
C GLN A 420 9.80 -17.99 -8.46
N ARG A 421 9.78 -18.37 -7.18
CA ARG A 421 9.93 -19.76 -6.73
C ARG A 421 8.95 -20.03 -5.59
N VAL A 422 8.40 -21.25 -5.54
CA VAL A 422 7.52 -21.69 -4.45
C VAL A 422 7.82 -23.14 -4.09
N ALA A 423 8.10 -23.39 -2.81
CA ALA A 423 8.15 -24.72 -2.22
C ALA A 423 6.86 -25.01 -1.45
N VAL A 424 6.26 -26.17 -1.70
CA VAL A 424 5.10 -26.69 -0.96
C VAL A 424 5.48 -27.97 -0.23
N HIS A 425 4.97 -28.17 0.99
CA HIS A 425 5.23 -29.40 1.74
C HIS A 425 4.52 -30.61 1.12
N ALA A 426 5.26 -31.69 0.91
CA ALA A 426 4.66 -32.95 0.46
C ALA A 426 3.54 -33.42 1.41
N GLU A 427 3.69 -33.18 2.69
CA GLU A 427 2.78 -33.61 3.77
C GLU A 427 1.48 -32.80 3.80
N SER A 428 1.45 -31.58 3.26
CA SER A 428 0.26 -30.73 3.23
C SER A 428 -0.46 -30.72 1.88
N CYS A 429 0.10 -31.33 0.85
CA CYS A 429 -0.49 -31.39 -0.49
C CYS A 429 -1.34 -32.64 -0.67
N THR A 430 -2.66 -32.53 -0.74
CA THR A 430 -3.55 -33.65 -1.03
C THR A 430 -3.27 -34.26 -2.41
N HIS A 431 -2.91 -33.45 -3.40
CA HIS A 431 -2.60 -33.86 -4.77
C HIS A 431 -1.31 -33.17 -5.24
N LEU A 432 -0.16 -33.67 -4.77
CA LEU A 432 1.15 -33.04 -4.97
C LEU A 432 1.46 -32.78 -6.47
N ASP A 433 1.23 -33.76 -7.37
CA ASP A 433 1.46 -33.56 -8.81
C ASP A 433 0.64 -32.39 -9.38
N ARG A 434 -0.65 -32.29 -9.02
CA ARG A 434 -1.52 -31.20 -9.46
C ARG A 434 -1.06 -29.83 -8.94
N THR A 435 -0.66 -29.75 -7.66
CA THR A 435 -0.16 -28.50 -7.06
C THR A 435 1.14 -28.06 -7.71
N LEU A 436 2.06 -28.98 -8.03
CA LEU A 436 3.29 -28.67 -8.76
C LEU A 436 3.01 -28.21 -10.20
N ALA A 437 2.05 -28.84 -10.88
CA ALA A 437 1.60 -28.38 -12.19
C ALA A 437 1.04 -26.94 -12.12
N LEU A 438 0.21 -26.65 -11.11
CA LEU A 438 -0.32 -25.30 -10.87
C LEU A 438 0.80 -24.27 -10.66
N ILE A 439 1.83 -24.57 -9.86
CA ILE A 439 2.98 -23.68 -9.65
C ILE A 439 3.63 -23.33 -11.00
N ARG A 440 3.88 -24.33 -11.85
CA ARG A 440 4.50 -24.15 -13.17
C ARG A 440 3.58 -23.41 -14.15
N GLU A 441 2.28 -23.65 -14.12
CA GLU A 441 1.26 -22.91 -14.91
C GLU A 441 1.24 -21.42 -14.55
N ARG A 442 1.57 -21.06 -13.31
CA ARG A 442 1.74 -19.68 -12.86
C ARG A 442 3.10 -19.07 -13.22
N GLY A 443 3.95 -19.77 -13.91
CA GLY A 443 5.28 -19.32 -14.32
C GLY A 443 6.32 -19.34 -13.21
N LEU A 444 6.05 -20.06 -12.10
CA LEU A 444 6.96 -20.16 -10.95
C LEU A 444 7.82 -21.43 -11.04
N GLN A 445 9.01 -21.40 -10.45
CA GLN A 445 9.80 -22.61 -10.21
C GLN A 445 9.17 -23.41 -9.07
N ALA A 446 8.97 -24.72 -9.31
CA ALA A 446 8.26 -25.60 -8.40
C ALA A 446 9.22 -26.38 -7.49
N GLY A 447 9.11 -26.15 -6.18
CA GLY A 447 9.83 -26.85 -5.13
C GLY A 447 8.94 -27.76 -4.29
N VAL A 448 9.51 -28.85 -3.79
CA VAL A 448 8.88 -29.68 -2.76
C VAL A 448 9.70 -29.66 -1.49
N ALA A 449 9.06 -29.24 -0.40
CA ALA A 449 9.62 -29.30 0.94
C ALA A 449 9.33 -30.65 1.60
N LEU A 450 10.33 -31.18 2.27
CA LEU A 450 10.26 -32.46 3.00
C LEU A 450 10.56 -32.23 4.48
N ASN A 451 9.62 -32.55 5.36
CA ASN A 451 9.85 -32.57 6.80
C ASN A 451 10.94 -33.56 7.21
N PRO A 452 11.58 -33.43 8.37
CA PRO A 452 12.67 -34.32 8.78
C PRO A 452 12.33 -35.82 8.72
N HIS A 453 11.07 -36.19 8.96
CA HIS A 453 10.61 -37.60 8.97
C HIS A 453 10.18 -38.13 7.59
N THR A 454 9.97 -37.27 6.59
CA THR A 454 9.39 -37.66 5.29
C THR A 454 10.45 -38.26 4.36
N PRO A 455 10.32 -39.51 3.88
CA PRO A 455 11.33 -40.14 3.06
C PRO A 455 11.43 -39.54 1.64
N PRO A 456 12.61 -39.54 0.98
CA PRO A 456 12.76 -39.01 -0.38
C PRO A 456 11.88 -39.71 -1.42
N SER A 457 11.44 -40.94 -1.16
CA SER A 457 10.62 -41.76 -2.07
C SER A 457 9.26 -41.11 -2.42
N VAL A 458 8.76 -40.15 -1.64
CA VAL A 458 7.54 -39.38 -1.97
C VAL A 458 7.69 -38.56 -3.26
N LEU A 459 8.93 -38.26 -3.68
CA LEU A 459 9.24 -37.51 -4.90
C LEU A 459 9.21 -38.37 -6.16
N LYS A 460 9.19 -39.73 -6.05
CA LYS A 460 9.39 -40.64 -7.17
C LYS A 460 8.53 -40.37 -8.40
N TYR A 461 7.30 -39.99 -8.21
CA TYR A 461 6.31 -39.81 -9.29
C TYR A 461 6.07 -38.34 -9.67
N VAL A 462 6.90 -37.42 -9.17
CA VAL A 462 6.80 -35.97 -9.45
C VAL A 462 8.15 -35.35 -9.85
N LEU A 463 9.18 -36.15 -10.08
CA LEU A 463 10.54 -35.67 -10.38
C LEU A 463 10.61 -34.78 -11.62
N ASP A 464 9.79 -35.05 -12.64
CA ASP A 464 9.68 -34.28 -13.87
C ASP A 464 9.01 -32.91 -13.67
N ARG A 465 8.38 -32.69 -12.52
CA ARG A 465 7.74 -31.42 -12.11
C ARG A 465 8.66 -30.53 -11.30
N LEU A 466 9.76 -31.05 -10.76
CA LEU A 466 10.59 -30.33 -9.80
C LEU A 466 11.60 -29.43 -10.48
N ASP A 467 11.79 -28.24 -9.90
CA ASP A 467 12.90 -27.35 -10.17
C ASP A 467 13.89 -27.34 -9.00
N TYR A 468 13.48 -27.75 -7.78
CA TYR A 468 14.33 -27.94 -6.60
C TYR A 468 13.63 -28.78 -5.52
N VAL A 469 14.41 -29.22 -4.53
CA VAL A 469 13.91 -29.91 -3.32
C VAL A 469 14.37 -29.15 -2.09
N LEU A 470 13.44 -28.77 -1.21
CA LEU A 470 13.74 -28.14 0.07
C LEU A 470 13.73 -29.19 1.19
N VAL A 471 14.86 -29.39 1.84
CA VAL A 471 15.02 -30.34 2.95
C VAL A 471 14.98 -29.59 4.28
N MET A 472 13.94 -29.84 5.07
CA MET A 472 13.85 -29.32 6.43
C MET A 472 14.82 -30.04 7.35
N THR A 473 15.69 -29.32 7.99
CA THR A 473 16.68 -29.81 8.95
C THR A 473 16.28 -29.54 10.41
N VAL A 474 15.12 -28.87 10.58
CA VAL A 474 14.36 -28.68 11.83
C VAL A 474 12.89 -28.94 11.54
N ASN A 475 12.04 -29.05 12.56
CA ASN A 475 10.60 -29.05 12.33
C ASN A 475 10.11 -27.63 11.97
N PRO A 476 9.20 -27.47 11.00
CA PRO A 476 8.64 -26.17 10.64
C PRO A 476 8.04 -25.40 11.83
N GLY A 477 8.20 -24.06 11.84
CA GLY A 477 7.48 -23.22 12.79
C GLY A 477 8.29 -22.08 13.40
N PHE A 478 9.50 -22.28 13.88
CA PHE A 478 10.25 -21.27 14.62
C PHE A 478 11.71 -21.19 14.20
N ALA A 479 12.24 -19.95 14.18
CA ALA A 479 13.67 -19.73 14.01
C ALA A 479 14.46 -20.16 15.25
N GLY A 480 15.76 -20.45 15.08
CA GLY A 480 16.67 -20.75 16.18
C GLY A 480 16.55 -22.15 16.79
N GLN A 481 15.81 -23.06 16.18
CA GLN A 481 15.72 -24.46 16.63
C GLN A 481 17.05 -25.19 16.47
N LYS A 482 17.23 -26.25 17.25
CA LYS A 482 18.38 -27.16 17.11
C LYS A 482 18.19 -28.08 15.92
N LEU A 483 19.30 -28.41 15.25
CA LEU A 483 19.32 -29.36 14.15
C LEU A 483 18.77 -30.74 14.58
N VAL A 484 17.93 -31.33 13.75
CA VAL A 484 17.47 -32.73 13.96
C VAL A 484 18.66 -33.67 13.76
N PRO A 485 18.87 -34.65 14.63
CA PRO A 485 20.05 -35.55 14.56
C PRO A 485 20.27 -36.23 13.21
N SER A 486 19.20 -36.56 12.49
CA SER A 486 19.24 -37.22 11.17
C SER A 486 19.41 -36.22 10.00
N ALA A 487 19.56 -34.91 10.24
CA ALA A 487 19.51 -33.91 9.18
C ALA A 487 20.56 -34.14 8.07
N PHE A 488 21.80 -34.38 8.41
CA PHE A 488 22.86 -34.61 7.41
C PHE A 488 22.62 -35.89 6.60
N ALA A 489 22.23 -36.99 7.26
CA ALA A 489 21.86 -38.25 6.58
C ALA A 489 20.70 -38.03 5.62
N LYS A 490 19.68 -37.24 6.05
CA LYS A 490 18.54 -36.88 5.22
C LYS A 490 18.94 -36.13 3.94
N ILE A 491 19.85 -35.15 4.04
CA ILE A 491 20.36 -34.40 2.88
C ILE A 491 21.05 -35.37 1.91
N ALA A 492 21.92 -36.28 2.43
CA ALA A 492 22.62 -37.27 1.63
C ALA A 492 21.65 -38.26 0.96
N ASP A 493 20.64 -38.77 1.69
CA ASP A 493 19.61 -39.66 1.16
C ASP A 493 18.82 -39.01 0.00
N VAL A 494 18.46 -37.70 0.14
CA VAL A 494 17.80 -36.98 -0.95
C VAL A 494 18.73 -36.83 -2.15
N ARG A 495 20.00 -36.50 -1.95
CA ARG A 495 20.99 -36.38 -3.03
C ARG A 495 21.17 -37.73 -3.75
N GLN A 496 21.31 -38.80 -3.00
CA GLN A 496 21.43 -40.16 -3.56
C GLN A 496 20.18 -40.55 -4.34
N PHE A 497 18.98 -40.34 -3.77
CA PHE A 497 17.70 -40.61 -4.42
C PHE A 497 17.55 -39.87 -5.76
N LEU A 498 17.86 -38.58 -5.80
CA LEU A 498 17.82 -37.80 -7.03
C LEU A 498 18.79 -38.32 -8.07
N HIS A 499 20.02 -38.65 -7.67
CA HIS A 499 21.05 -39.24 -8.54
C HIS A 499 20.62 -40.60 -9.13
N GLU A 500 20.08 -41.50 -8.31
CA GLU A 500 19.58 -42.83 -8.74
C GLU A 500 18.46 -42.75 -9.78
N HIS A 501 17.70 -41.64 -9.76
CA HIS A 501 16.60 -41.38 -10.70
C HIS A 501 16.98 -40.41 -11.84
N GLY A 502 18.28 -40.10 -12.00
CA GLY A 502 18.76 -39.21 -13.07
C GLY A 502 18.30 -37.76 -12.95
N CYS A 503 17.89 -37.32 -11.76
CA CYS A 503 17.42 -35.97 -11.49
C CYS A 503 18.56 -35.12 -10.90
N THR A 504 18.81 -33.94 -11.48
CA THR A 504 19.92 -33.04 -11.11
C THR A 504 19.48 -31.74 -10.46
N VAL A 505 18.23 -31.65 -10.01
CA VAL A 505 17.71 -30.43 -9.38
C VAL A 505 18.49 -30.09 -8.10
N PRO A 506 18.66 -28.80 -7.76
CA PRO A 506 19.35 -28.40 -6.55
C PRO A 506 18.59 -28.78 -5.29
N ILE A 507 19.37 -29.02 -4.23
CA ILE A 507 18.85 -29.26 -2.87
C ILE A 507 19.04 -28.00 -2.07
N GLU A 508 17.95 -27.45 -1.61
CA GLU A 508 17.89 -26.36 -0.64
C GLU A 508 17.74 -26.94 0.76
N VAL A 509 18.38 -26.32 1.75
CA VAL A 509 18.28 -26.76 3.16
C VAL A 509 17.82 -25.62 4.03
N ASP A 510 16.83 -25.88 4.89
CA ASP A 510 16.29 -24.91 5.82
C ASP A 510 16.22 -25.46 7.26
N GLY A 511 16.74 -24.67 8.18
CA GLY A 511 16.80 -24.95 9.61
C GLY A 511 18.22 -25.11 10.15
N ASN A 512 18.55 -24.28 11.15
CA ASN A 512 19.85 -24.25 11.83
C ASN A 512 21.07 -24.28 10.88
N VAL A 513 21.01 -23.52 9.80
CA VAL A 513 22.11 -23.30 8.86
C VAL A 513 23.13 -22.39 9.55
N SER A 514 23.87 -22.98 10.53
CA SER A 514 24.87 -22.27 11.33
C SER A 514 26.25 -22.34 10.68
N PHE A 515 27.15 -21.47 11.09
CA PHE A 515 28.55 -21.49 10.61
C PHE A 515 29.22 -22.86 10.81
N GLU A 516 28.85 -23.57 11.90
CA GLU A 516 29.37 -24.90 12.24
C GLU A 516 28.77 -26.00 11.36
N ASN A 517 27.48 -25.86 10.96
CA ASN A 517 26.75 -26.89 10.22
C ASN A 517 26.91 -26.76 8.70
N ILE A 518 27.11 -25.53 8.18
CA ILE A 518 27.27 -25.27 6.74
C ILE A 518 28.25 -26.22 6.05
N PRO A 519 29.47 -26.49 6.61
CA PRO A 519 30.40 -27.40 5.94
C PRO A 519 29.86 -28.83 5.75
N ALA A 520 29.18 -29.37 6.76
CA ALA A 520 28.61 -30.72 6.71
C ALA A 520 27.34 -30.77 5.83
N MET A 521 26.52 -29.71 5.79
CA MET A 521 25.37 -29.62 4.89
C MET A 521 25.81 -29.64 3.41
N ILE A 522 26.84 -28.85 3.07
CA ILE A 522 27.42 -28.83 1.72
C ILE A 522 28.02 -30.18 1.37
N GLU A 523 28.79 -30.80 2.26
CA GLU A 523 29.38 -32.14 2.11
C GLU A 523 28.29 -33.17 1.84
N ALA A 524 27.17 -33.15 2.57
CA ALA A 524 26.03 -34.05 2.41
C ALA A 524 25.23 -33.82 1.11
N GLY A 525 25.42 -32.68 0.41
CA GLY A 525 24.79 -32.47 -0.90
C GLY A 525 23.93 -31.21 -1.02
N ALA A 526 23.91 -30.28 -0.04
CA ALA A 526 23.17 -29.05 -0.14
C ALA A 526 23.79 -28.06 -1.17
N ASP A 527 22.98 -27.44 -2.01
CA ASP A 527 23.37 -26.48 -3.02
C ASP A 527 22.88 -25.07 -2.69
N ILE A 528 21.78 -24.95 -1.94
CA ILE A 528 21.17 -23.69 -1.50
C ILE A 528 21.03 -23.72 0.02
N LEU A 529 21.46 -22.67 0.68
CA LEU A 529 21.47 -22.55 2.14
C LEU A 529 20.53 -21.45 2.61
N VAL A 530 19.45 -21.80 3.32
CA VAL A 530 18.55 -20.84 3.95
C VAL A 530 19.20 -20.27 5.21
N ALA A 531 19.76 -19.06 5.09
CA ALA A 531 20.59 -18.46 6.13
C ALA A 531 19.75 -17.57 7.07
N GLY A 532 19.58 -17.99 8.31
CA GLY A 532 18.79 -17.32 9.34
C GLY A 532 19.62 -16.74 10.49
N THR A 533 19.04 -16.78 11.70
CA THR A 533 19.63 -16.30 12.95
C THR A 533 20.90 -17.08 13.38
N SER A 534 21.11 -18.26 12.85
CA SER A 534 22.30 -19.06 13.14
C SER A 534 23.53 -18.71 12.28
N SER A 535 23.34 -17.84 11.26
CA SER A 535 24.39 -17.40 10.32
C SER A 535 24.28 -15.92 9.98
N LEU A 536 23.68 -15.51 8.88
CA LEU A 536 23.69 -14.11 8.41
C LEU A 536 23.09 -13.12 9.41
N PHE A 537 22.02 -13.50 10.10
CA PHE A 537 21.37 -12.68 11.13
C PHE A 537 21.86 -13.02 12.55
N HIS A 538 23.05 -13.59 12.69
CA HIS A 538 23.59 -13.96 14.00
C HIS A 538 23.84 -12.72 14.86
N PRO A 539 23.26 -12.64 16.08
CA PRO A 539 23.29 -11.42 16.89
C PRO A 539 24.68 -11.07 17.46
N GLY A 540 25.63 -12.00 17.42
CA GLY A 540 27.01 -11.80 17.90
C GLY A 540 27.95 -11.10 16.90
N GLY A 541 27.42 -10.56 15.78
CA GLY A 541 28.24 -9.88 14.78
C GLY A 541 27.44 -8.90 13.92
N THR A 542 28.14 -8.05 13.17
CA THR A 542 27.54 -7.26 12.09
C THR A 542 27.27 -8.15 10.88
N LEU A 543 26.40 -7.72 9.97
CA LEU A 543 26.15 -8.44 8.72
C LEU A 543 27.46 -8.72 7.95
N ALA A 544 28.36 -7.73 7.87
CA ALA A 544 29.67 -7.87 7.22
C ALA A 544 30.53 -8.97 7.86
N ALA A 545 30.57 -9.03 9.20
CA ALA A 545 31.30 -10.08 9.92
C ALA A 545 30.66 -11.46 9.70
N ASN A 546 29.34 -11.53 9.68
CA ASN A 546 28.60 -12.77 9.45
C ASN A 546 28.76 -13.26 7.99
N VAL A 547 28.82 -12.36 7.02
CA VAL A 547 29.14 -12.67 5.61
C VAL A 547 30.55 -13.29 5.50
N ALA A 548 31.54 -12.73 6.17
CA ALA A 548 32.90 -13.28 6.17
C ALA A 548 32.94 -14.71 6.77
N ARG A 549 32.28 -14.93 7.90
CA ARG A 549 32.16 -16.27 8.51
C ARG A 549 31.40 -17.26 7.62
N THR A 550 30.37 -16.81 6.93
CA THR A 550 29.63 -17.65 5.96
C THR A 550 30.55 -18.07 4.81
N ASN A 551 31.34 -17.16 4.25
CA ASN A 551 32.31 -17.48 3.20
C ASN A 551 33.34 -18.55 3.65
N GLU A 552 33.86 -18.44 4.86
CA GLU A 552 34.78 -19.42 5.42
C GLU A 552 34.14 -20.81 5.55
N ALA A 553 32.93 -20.86 6.12
CA ALA A 553 32.19 -22.11 6.29
C ALA A 553 31.85 -22.78 4.95
N VAL A 554 31.41 -22.00 3.95
CA VAL A 554 31.14 -22.51 2.59
C VAL A 554 32.41 -23.02 1.94
N ALA A 555 33.52 -22.30 2.01
CA ALA A 555 34.80 -22.74 1.45
C ALA A 555 35.28 -24.05 2.10
N GLN A 556 35.06 -24.23 3.41
CA GLN A 556 35.36 -25.47 4.10
C GLN A 556 34.49 -26.64 3.58
N GLY A 557 33.16 -26.39 3.41
CA GLY A 557 32.24 -27.42 2.89
C GLY A 557 32.57 -27.85 1.46
N LEU A 558 32.91 -26.88 0.59
CA LEU A 558 33.32 -27.20 -0.77
C LEU A 558 34.60 -28.04 -0.83
N ARG A 559 35.58 -27.77 0.03
CA ARG A 559 36.79 -28.62 0.13
C ARG A 559 36.45 -30.02 0.56
N ARG A 560 35.54 -30.24 1.54
CA ARG A 560 35.11 -31.58 1.98
C ARG A 560 34.37 -32.32 0.88
N ARG A 561 33.42 -31.66 0.20
CA ARG A 561 32.69 -32.26 -0.95
C ARG A 561 33.63 -32.66 -2.08
N ALA A 562 34.64 -31.84 -2.40
CA ALA A 562 35.62 -32.16 -3.42
C ALA A 562 36.48 -33.41 -3.05
N ALA A 563 36.88 -33.54 -1.78
CA ALA A 563 37.63 -34.70 -1.31
C ALA A 563 36.86 -36.03 -1.45
N GLN A 564 35.56 -36.02 -1.07
CA GLN A 564 34.69 -37.21 -1.24
C GLN A 564 34.53 -37.63 -2.71
N ASN A 565 34.40 -36.67 -3.63
CA ASN A 565 34.26 -36.95 -5.06
C ASN A 565 35.55 -37.60 -5.64
N VAL A 566 36.73 -37.25 -5.13
CA VAL A 566 38.01 -37.86 -5.54
C VAL A 566 38.10 -39.32 -5.03
N GLU A 567 37.72 -39.59 -3.79
CA GLU A 567 37.68 -40.92 -3.23
C GLU A 567 36.69 -41.84 -3.96
N ALA A 568 35.50 -41.33 -4.31
CA ALA A 568 34.47 -42.08 -5.04
C ALA A 568 34.89 -42.41 -6.50
N THR A 569 35.82 -41.65 -7.09
CA THR A 569 36.30 -41.86 -8.47
C THR A 569 37.52 -42.84 -8.51
N THR A 570 38.11 -43.13 -7.34
CA THR A 570 39.32 -43.95 -7.23
C THR A 570 39.00 -45.41 -6.79
N VAL A 571 37.74 -45.71 -6.52
CA VAL A 571 37.20 -47.04 -6.24
C VAL A 571 36.42 -47.56 -7.45
#